data_eaa3a924a542c8c5b4081f9ca2eefb2c
#
_entry.id   eaa3a924a542c8c5b4081f9ca2eefb2c
#
_cell.length_a   1.000
_cell.length_b   1.000
_cell.length_c   1.000
_cell.angle_alpha   90.00
_cell.angle_beta   90.00
_cell.angle_gamma   90.00
#
_symmetry.space_group_name_H-M   'P 1'
#
loop_
_entity.id
_entity.type
_entity.pdbx_description
1 polymer ?
#
loop_
_entity_poly.entity_id
_entity_poly.type
_entity_poly.pdbx_seq_one_letter_code
_entity_poly.pdbx_strand_id
1 'polypeptide(L)'
;MSERARWAGFARDPLSSAAILMDPSIRHNAIVEDVPELIVRDVAHWSAWLAKHHDSPAGVWLVLAKKKTVQPTSLNHDQALEEALCHGWIDGQLRGRDAGTYYQRFSRRRRRSAWSKRNIEIAERLTAAGRMHPAGIAELESARADGRSEAAYEGSASIEVPDDLRAALAAEPKALAMFENLSRQNRYAILYRIGTAKRAETRERRIMQFVEMLARGETIYPQKRT
;
A
#
# COMPACT_ATOMS: atom_id res chain seq x y z
N MET A 1 -22.54 22.07 -33.30
CA MET A 1 -21.85 20.86 -33.79
C MET A 1 -20.85 20.48 -32.77
N SER A 2 -21.04 19.33 -32.15
CA SER A 2 -20.44 18.86 -30.90
C SER A 2 -19.18 18.03 -31.16
N GLU A 3 -18.05 18.40 -30.62
CA GLU A 3 -16.89 17.52 -30.51
C GLU A 3 -16.80 16.96 -29.09
N ARG A 4 -17.22 15.71 -28.94
CA ARG A 4 -16.94 14.89 -27.77
C ARG A 4 -15.56 14.24 -27.94
N ALA A 5 -14.56 14.76 -27.25
CA ALA A 5 -13.25 14.11 -27.16
C ALA A 5 -13.34 12.83 -26.32
N ARG A 6 -12.96 11.72 -26.96
CA ARG A 6 -12.81 10.36 -26.37
C ARG A 6 -11.62 10.35 -25.43
N TRP A 7 -11.87 9.99 -24.19
CA TRP A 7 -10.80 9.54 -23.28
C TRP A 7 -10.85 8.03 -23.18
N ALA A 8 -10.01 7.37 -23.97
CA ALA A 8 -9.78 5.93 -23.89
C ALA A 8 -8.50 5.66 -23.08
N GLY A 9 -8.68 4.94 -21.97
CA GLY A 9 -7.84 3.86 -21.51
C GLY A 9 -6.37 4.13 -21.22
N PHE A 10 -6.03 4.44 -19.96
CA PHE A 10 -4.70 4.13 -19.44
C PHE A 10 -4.82 3.15 -18.29
N ALA A 11 -4.27 1.95 -18.52
CA ALA A 11 -4.18 0.89 -17.56
C ALA A 11 -3.37 1.35 -16.33
N ARG A 12 -4.00 1.29 -15.16
CA ARG A 12 -3.37 1.56 -13.87
C ARG A 12 -2.56 0.34 -13.49
N ASP A 13 -1.27 0.52 -13.30
CA ASP A 13 -0.40 -0.46 -12.66
C ASP A 13 -0.42 -0.21 -11.13
N PRO A 14 -0.95 -1.13 -10.30
CA PRO A 14 -1.31 -0.83 -8.91
C PRO A 14 -0.40 -1.53 -7.90
N LEU A 15 0.91 -1.42 -8.03
CA LEU A 15 1.85 -2.05 -7.10
C LEU A 15 2.38 -1.09 -6.02
N SER A 16 1.49 -0.56 -5.19
CA SER A 16 1.89 -0.02 -3.88
C SER A 16 1.02 -0.62 -2.77
N SER A 17 1.67 -1.07 -1.74
CA SER A 17 1.16 -1.89 -0.63
C SER A 17 0.05 -1.22 0.21
N ALA A 18 -0.16 0.08 0.07
CA ALA A 18 -1.06 0.85 0.92
C ALA A 18 -2.44 1.18 0.31
N ALA A 19 -2.67 0.87 -0.97
CA ALA A 19 -3.94 1.21 -1.65
C ALA A 19 -5.14 0.31 -1.28
N ILE A 20 -4.99 -0.63 -0.33
CA ILE A 20 -5.89 -1.79 -0.24
C ILE A 20 -6.96 -1.70 0.86
N LEU A 21 -7.03 -0.63 1.62
CA LEU A 21 -7.96 -0.59 2.77
C LEU A 21 -8.89 0.61 2.75
N MET A 22 -9.91 0.57 1.92
CA MET A 22 -11.14 1.31 2.19
C MET A 22 -12.34 0.39 2.04
N ASP A 23 -12.98 0.10 3.16
CA ASP A 23 -14.31 -0.49 3.25
C ASP A 23 -15.31 0.50 2.59
N PRO A 24 -16.06 0.10 1.56
CA PRO A 24 -17.01 1.00 0.91
C PRO A 24 -18.22 1.38 1.77
N SER A 25 -18.38 0.80 2.96
CA SER A 25 -19.48 1.11 3.89
C SER A 25 -19.21 2.34 4.77
N ILE A 26 -17.99 2.88 4.78
CA ILE A 26 -17.68 4.10 5.52
C ILE A 26 -17.90 5.30 4.61
N ARG A 27 -19.12 5.81 4.57
CA ARG A 27 -19.41 7.16 4.08
C ARG A 27 -18.76 8.17 5.01
N HIS A 28 -17.48 8.46 4.79
CA HIS A 28 -16.89 9.66 5.33
C HIS A 28 -17.16 10.80 4.36
N ASN A 29 -18.12 11.64 4.73
CA ASN A 29 -18.20 13.01 4.25
C ASN A 29 -17.01 13.77 4.89
N ALA A 30 -15.78 13.36 4.56
CA ALA A 30 -14.58 14.07 4.90
C ALA A 30 -14.43 15.17 3.85
N ILE A 31 -14.42 16.42 4.29
CA ILE A 31 -13.84 17.56 3.57
C ILE A 31 -12.65 17.00 2.82
N VAL A 32 -12.66 17.05 1.49
CA VAL A 32 -11.50 16.73 0.66
C VAL A 32 -10.50 17.84 0.97
N GLU A 33 -9.69 17.63 2.02
CA GLU A 33 -8.54 18.48 2.27
C GLU A 33 -7.71 18.45 0.99
N ASP A 34 -7.52 19.61 0.41
CA ASP A 34 -6.71 19.79 -0.79
C ASP A 34 -5.26 19.48 -0.42
N VAL A 35 -4.89 18.20 -0.57
CA VAL A 35 -3.58 17.70 -0.18
C VAL A 35 -2.56 18.22 -1.16
N PRO A 36 -1.58 19.04 -0.72
CA PRO A 36 -0.64 19.72 -1.60
C PRO A 36 0.20 18.71 -2.41
N GLU A 37 0.44 19.07 -3.66
CA GLU A 37 1.43 18.41 -4.49
C GLU A 37 2.83 18.95 -4.15
N LEU A 38 3.80 18.04 -4.08
CA LEU A 38 5.18 18.36 -3.76
C LEU A 38 6.11 17.75 -4.80
N ILE A 39 6.94 18.59 -5.40
CA ILE A 39 8.05 18.18 -6.26
C ILE A 39 9.34 18.55 -5.53
N VAL A 40 10.19 17.58 -5.29
CA VAL A 40 11.54 17.78 -4.77
C VAL A 40 12.55 17.21 -5.77
N ARG A 41 13.73 17.79 -5.87
CA ARG A 41 14.72 17.39 -6.85
C ARG A 41 15.27 15.98 -6.62
N ASP A 42 15.52 15.64 -5.36
CA ASP A 42 16.18 14.40 -4.94
C ASP A 42 15.88 14.04 -3.49
N VAL A 43 16.52 12.97 -2.99
CA VAL A 43 16.34 12.46 -1.64
C VAL A 43 16.76 13.46 -0.54
N ALA A 44 17.80 14.26 -0.79
CA ALA A 44 18.27 15.25 0.19
C ALA A 44 17.24 16.37 0.40
N HIS A 45 16.60 16.82 -0.69
CA HIS A 45 15.53 17.82 -0.60
C HIS A 45 14.26 17.26 0.06
N TRP A 46 13.95 15.97 -0.14
CA TRP A 46 12.85 15.29 0.55
C TRP A 46 13.11 15.17 2.05
N SER A 47 14.31 14.74 2.44
CA SER A 47 14.73 14.68 3.84
C SER A 47 14.66 16.03 4.53
N ALA A 48 15.18 17.10 3.88
CA ALA A 48 15.13 18.45 4.40
C ALA A 48 13.69 18.99 4.53
N TRP A 49 12.80 18.60 3.63
CA TRP A 49 11.38 18.96 3.73
C TRP A 49 10.71 18.25 4.91
N LEU A 50 10.93 16.94 5.07
CA LEU A 50 10.39 16.14 6.18
C LEU A 50 10.87 16.66 7.53
N ALA A 51 12.14 17.05 7.66
CA ALA A 51 12.68 17.60 8.90
C ALA A 51 11.91 18.83 9.40
N LYS A 52 11.30 19.60 8.47
CA LYS A 52 10.52 20.81 8.79
C LYS A 52 9.01 20.56 8.90
N HIS A 53 8.50 19.47 8.32
CA HIS A 53 7.07 19.26 8.14
C HIS A 53 6.58 17.88 8.62
N HIS A 54 7.40 17.14 9.39
CA HIS A 54 7.07 15.78 9.84
C HIS A 54 5.82 15.71 10.73
N ASP A 55 5.42 16.80 11.35
CA ASP A 55 4.22 16.93 12.17
C ASP A 55 2.97 17.38 11.39
N SER A 56 3.10 17.70 10.10
CA SER A 56 1.99 18.12 9.25
C SER A 56 0.88 17.06 9.19
N PRO A 57 -0.38 17.40 9.51
CA PRO A 57 -1.49 16.44 9.49
C PRO A 57 -1.96 16.10 8.08
N ALA A 58 -1.81 17.03 7.13
CA ALA A 58 -2.36 16.88 5.79
C ALA A 58 -1.60 15.86 4.92
N GLY A 59 -0.28 15.67 5.16
CA GLY A 59 0.60 14.91 4.27
C GLY A 59 0.74 15.55 2.89
N VAL A 60 1.28 14.81 1.90
CA VAL A 60 1.56 15.34 0.55
C VAL A 60 1.33 14.31 -0.55
N TRP A 61 1.06 14.78 -1.75
CA TRP A 61 1.22 14.05 -3.00
C TRP A 61 2.64 14.30 -3.53
N LEU A 62 3.57 13.40 -3.21
CA LEU A 62 4.97 13.51 -3.62
C LEU A 62 5.14 12.99 -5.04
N VAL A 63 5.82 13.77 -5.88
CA VAL A 63 6.17 13.34 -7.25
C VAL A 63 7.42 12.48 -7.19
N LEU A 64 7.31 11.26 -7.72
CA LEU A 64 8.38 10.28 -7.77
C LEU A 64 8.79 9.94 -9.19
N ALA A 65 10.07 9.67 -9.38
CA ALA A 65 10.66 9.27 -10.65
C ALA A 65 10.34 7.80 -10.97
N LYS A 66 9.94 7.54 -12.21
CA LYS A 66 9.98 6.20 -12.80
C LYS A 66 11.42 5.84 -13.16
N LYS A 67 11.66 4.55 -13.45
CA LYS A 67 12.99 4.06 -13.85
C LYS A 67 13.58 4.91 -15.01
N LYS A 68 14.82 5.33 -14.85
CA LYS A 68 15.60 6.17 -15.79
C LYS A 68 15.18 7.65 -15.85
N THR A 69 14.24 8.11 -15.06
CA THR A 69 13.85 9.53 -14.98
C THR A 69 14.73 10.26 -13.97
N VAL A 70 15.19 11.46 -14.33
CA VAL A 70 16.00 12.33 -13.46
C VAL A 70 15.44 13.75 -13.34
N GLN A 71 14.47 14.10 -14.17
CA GLN A 71 13.78 15.41 -14.16
C GLN A 71 12.26 15.19 -14.22
N PRO A 72 11.46 15.98 -13.50
CA PRO A 72 11.82 17.08 -12.59
C PRO A 72 12.38 16.60 -11.24
N THR A 73 12.43 15.27 -11.02
CA THR A 73 12.97 14.65 -9.81
C THR A 73 13.73 13.38 -10.17
N SER A 74 14.75 13.04 -9.38
CA SER A 74 15.43 11.74 -9.40
C SER A 74 15.00 10.85 -8.24
N LEU A 75 14.12 11.34 -7.34
CA LEU A 75 13.67 10.65 -6.16
C LEU A 75 12.79 9.45 -6.54
N ASN A 76 13.24 8.25 -6.22
CA ASN A 76 12.46 7.03 -6.41
C ASN A 76 11.69 6.63 -5.14
N HIS A 77 10.82 5.62 -5.26
CA HIS A 77 9.97 5.17 -4.15
C HIS A 77 10.76 4.67 -2.94
N ASP A 78 11.79 3.87 -3.15
CA ASP A 78 12.54 3.26 -2.04
C ASP A 78 13.26 4.33 -1.21
N GLN A 79 13.89 5.29 -1.87
CA GLN A 79 14.51 6.45 -1.21
C GLN A 79 13.48 7.30 -0.47
N ALA A 80 12.33 7.55 -1.11
CA ALA A 80 11.26 8.35 -0.49
C ALA A 80 10.68 7.64 0.73
N LEU A 81 10.50 6.33 0.67
CA LEU A 81 9.97 5.52 1.78
C LEU A 81 10.95 5.49 2.96
N GLU A 82 12.25 5.30 2.72
CA GLU A 82 13.26 5.30 3.79
C GLU A 82 13.24 6.61 4.57
N GLU A 83 13.29 7.75 3.88
CA GLU A 83 13.25 9.05 4.55
C GLU A 83 11.91 9.31 5.26
N ALA A 84 10.79 8.88 4.66
CA ALA A 84 9.49 8.97 5.30
C ALA A 84 9.45 8.18 6.62
N LEU A 85 9.94 6.94 6.61
CA LEU A 85 10.01 6.09 7.81
C LEU A 85 10.90 6.71 8.88
N CYS A 86 12.04 7.33 8.50
CA CYS A 86 12.88 8.07 9.43
C CYS A 86 12.11 9.12 10.23
N HIS A 87 11.09 9.74 9.64
CA HIS A 87 10.30 10.81 10.24
C HIS A 87 8.91 10.37 10.75
N GLY A 88 8.64 9.05 10.83
CA GLY A 88 7.34 8.52 11.28
C GLY A 88 6.21 8.64 10.25
N TRP A 89 6.55 8.78 8.97
CA TRP A 89 5.61 8.83 7.86
C TRP A 89 5.50 7.49 7.15
N ILE A 90 4.48 7.36 6.30
CA ILE A 90 4.24 6.17 5.49
C ILE A 90 3.68 6.55 4.14
N ASP A 91 3.96 5.73 3.14
CA ASP A 91 3.35 5.78 1.82
C ASP A 91 1.89 5.32 1.85
N GLY A 92 1.10 5.86 0.94
CA GLY A 92 -0.32 5.57 0.79
C GLY A 92 -0.70 5.28 -0.65
N GLN A 93 -1.69 6.01 -1.16
CA GLN A 93 -2.21 5.84 -2.52
C GLN A 93 -1.20 6.30 -3.58
N LEU A 94 -1.25 5.62 -4.74
CA LEU A 94 -0.51 5.97 -5.94
C LEU A 94 -1.48 6.46 -7.01
N ARG A 95 -1.11 7.52 -7.76
CA ARG A 95 -1.83 7.95 -8.96
C ARG A 95 -0.87 8.29 -10.09
N GLY A 96 -1.28 8.07 -11.33
CA GLY A 96 -0.51 8.42 -12.51
C GLY A 96 -0.31 9.94 -12.64
N ARG A 97 0.83 10.37 -13.19
CA ARG A 97 1.12 11.77 -13.54
C ARG A 97 1.45 11.88 -15.03
N ASP A 98 2.60 11.42 -15.46
CA ASP A 98 3.08 11.52 -16.84
C ASP A 98 3.94 10.29 -17.24
N ALA A 99 4.61 10.34 -18.38
CA ALA A 99 5.44 9.24 -18.86
C ALA A 99 6.63 8.92 -17.92
N GLY A 100 7.22 9.93 -17.29
CA GLY A 100 8.44 9.80 -16.47
C GLY A 100 8.19 9.77 -14.96
N THR A 101 7.03 10.23 -14.50
CA THR A 101 6.75 10.39 -13.07
C THR A 101 5.36 9.89 -12.68
N TYR A 102 5.14 9.79 -11.36
CA TYR A 102 3.86 9.47 -10.77
C TYR A 102 3.74 10.12 -9.39
N TYR A 103 2.53 10.20 -8.85
CA TYR A 103 2.27 10.69 -7.51
C TYR A 103 2.18 9.53 -6.53
N GLN A 104 2.86 9.67 -5.39
CA GLN A 104 2.70 8.82 -4.23
C GLN A 104 2.24 9.66 -3.05
N ARG A 105 1.18 9.22 -2.40
CA ARG A 105 0.72 9.83 -1.16
C ARG A 105 1.70 9.49 -0.05
N PHE A 106 2.19 10.50 0.68
CA PHE A 106 2.90 10.32 1.94
C PHE A 106 2.17 11.07 3.04
N SER A 107 2.08 10.47 4.23
CA SER A 107 1.44 11.08 5.37
C SER A 107 2.03 10.54 6.68
N ARG A 108 1.88 11.31 7.75
CA ARG A 108 2.19 10.84 9.09
C ARG A 108 1.43 9.56 9.41
N ARG A 109 2.08 8.60 10.06
CA ARG A 109 1.43 7.39 10.56
C ARG A 109 0.34 7.75 11.56
N ARG A 110 -0.82 7.09 11.43
CA ARG A 110 -1.89 7.18 12.42
C ARG A 110 -1.60 6.20 13.54
N ARG A 111 -2.05 6.51 14.74
CA ARG A 111 -1.84 5.69 15.95
C ARG A 111 -2.12 4.19 15.79
N ARG A 112 -3.01 3.79 14.88
CA ARG A 112 -3.38 2.38 14.62
C ARG A 112 -2.93 1.89 13.25
N SER A 113 -2.04 2.60 12.56
CA SER A 113 -1.53 2.16 11.26
C SER A 113 -0.81 0.83 11.41
N ALA A 114 -1.23 -0.16 10.62
CA ALA A 114 -0.54 -1.45 10.54
C ALA A 114 0.87 -1.27 9.97
N TRP A 115 1.78 -2.15 10.36
CA TRP A 115 3.12 -2.22 9.80
C TRP A 115 3.23 -3.42 8.85
N SER A 116 3.98 -3.28 7.76
CA SER A 116 4.46 -4.43 7.00
C SER A 116 5.80 -4.88 7.55
N LYS A 117 6.11 -6.18 7.45
CA LYS A 117 7.42 -6.72 7.84
C LYS A 117 8.57 -5.96 7.16
N ARG A 118 8.42 -5.70 5.84
CA ARG A 118 9.39 -4.89 5.09
C ARG A 118 9.65 -3.52 5.74
N ASN A 119 8.60 -2.81 6.17
CA ASN A 119 8.77 -1.49 6.76
C ASN A 119 9.38 -1.55 8.16
N ILE A 120 9.11 -2.62 8.93
CA ILE A 120 9.80 -2.88 10.20
C ILE A 120 11.30 -3.11 9.94
N GLU A 121 11.67 -4.00 9.02
CA GLU A 121 13.07 -4.30 8.66
C GLU A 121 13.82 -3.04 8.20
N ILE A 122 13.18 -2.21 7.36
CA ILE A 122 13.75 -0.93 6.93
C ILE A 122 13.98 -0.01 8.14
N ALA A 123 12.96 0.17 9.00
CA ALA A 123 13.07 1.05 10.17
C ALA A 123 14.13 0.57 11.16
N GLU A 124 14.27 -0.75 11.38
CA GLU A 124 15.31 -1.33 12.24
C GLU A 124 16.70 -1.10 11.65
N ARG A 125 16.88 -1.31 10.37
CA ARG A 125 18.14 -1.03 9.68
C ARG A 125 18.51 0.46 9.77
N LEU A 126 17.55 1.36 9.59
CA LEU A 126 17.76 2.81 9.71
C LEU A 126 18.06 3.23 11.14
N THR A 127 17.46 2.56 12.14
CA THR A 127 17.76 2.78 13.56
C THR A 127 19.19 2.37 13.87
N ALA A 128 19.61 1.19 13.44
CA ALA A 128 20.98 0.71 13.62
C ALA A 128 22.04 1.61 12.93
N ALA A 129 21.67 2.25 11.83
CA ALA A 129 22.50 3.22 11.11
C ALA A 129 22.48 4.64 11.74
N GLY A 130 21.74 4.88 12.81
CA GLY A 130 21.61 6.20 13.46
C GLY A 130 20.90 7.26 12.61
N ARG A 131 20.11 6.84 11.60
CA ARG A 131 19.43 7.76 10.66
C ARG A 131 18.06 8.21 11.11
N MET A 132 17.47 7.52 12.10
CA MET A 132 16.09 7.79 12.51
C MET A 132 15.96 9.12 13.26
N HIS A 133 14.97 9.92 12.85
CA HIS A 133 14.52 11.08 13.60
C HIS A 133 13.73 10.63 14.85
N PRO A 134 13.72 11.40 15.97
CA PRO A 134 12.95 11.05 17.18
C PRO A 134 11.48 10.68 16.90
N ALA A 135 10.80 11.35 15.97
CA ALA A 135 9.44 11.03 15.59
C ALA A 135 9.30 9.63 14.98
N GLY A 136 10.26 9.19 14.16
CA GLY A 136 10.27 7.84 13.58
C GLY A 136 10.56 6.78 14.63
N ILE A 137 11.50 7.04 15.55
CA ILE A 137 11.80 6.16 16.68
C ILE A 137 10.53 5.96 17.53
N ALA A 138 9.86 7.04 17.90
CA ALA A 138 8.64 6.99 18.70
C ALA A 138 7.52 6.14 18.05
N GLU A 139 7.34 6.22 16.72
CA GLU A 139 6.36 5.40 16.00
C GLU A 139 6.75 3.91 15.98
N LEU A 140 8.03 3.58 15.85
CA LEU A 140 8.52 2.19 15.91
C LEU A 140 8.38 1.59 17.31
N GLU A 141 8.75 2.34 18.35
CA GLU A 141 8.61 1.96 19.75
C GLU A 141 7.14 1.77 20.15
N SER A 142 6.27 2.69 19.73
CA SER A 142 4.83 2.55 19.91
C SER A 142 4.28 1.27 19.26
N ALA A 143 4.77 0.94 18.06
CA ALA A 143 4.36 -0.29 17.38
C ALA A 143 4.83 -1.56 18.11
N ARG A 144 6.00 -1.54 18.72
CA ARG A 144 6.51 -2.63 19.56
C ARG A 144 5.70 -2.75 20.85
N ALA A 145 5.45 -1.64 21.53
CA ALA A 145 4.73 -1.62 22.80
C ALA A 145 3.28 -2.11 22.70
N ASP A 146 2.60 -1.90 21.57
CA ASP A 146 1.21 -2.31 21.37
C ASP A 146 1.05 -3.56 20.48
N GLY A 147 2.14 -4.28 20.18
CA GLY A 147 2.14 -5.55 19.44
C GLY A 147 1.92 -5.41 17.93
N ARG A 148 1.89 -4.20 17.36
CA ARG A 148 1.76 -4.00 15.90
C ARG A 148 2.99 -4.44 15.14
N SER A 149 4.16 -4.43 15.78
CA SER A 149 5.41 -4.90 15.19
C SER A 149 5.38 -6.40 14.95
N GLU A 150 4.96 -7.18 15.95
CA GLU A 150 4.83 -8.64 15.87
C GLU A 150 3.69 -9.07 14.94
N ALA A 151 2.63 -8.26 14.89
CA ALA A 151 1.49 -8.46 13.98
C ALA A 151 1.73 -7.89 12.57
N ALA A 152 2.97 -7.53 12.23
CA ALA A 152 3.29 -6.96 10.93
C ALA A 152 2.96 -7.93 9.78
N TYR A 153 2.24 -7.40 8.77
CA TYR A 153 1.77 -8.20 7.66
C TYR A 153 2.84 -8.44 6.59
N GLU A 154 2.74 -9.59 5.92
CA GLU A 154 3.58 -9.94 4.78
C GLU A 154 3.30 -9.05 3.56
N GLY A 155 4.35 -8.71 2.82
CA GLY A 155 4.23 -8.03 1.55
C GLY A 155 3.70 -8.94 0.44
N SER A 156 3.31 -8.34 -0.70
CA SER A 156 2.77 -9.09 -1.85
C SER A 156 3.74 -10.09 -2.47
N ALA A 157 5.04 -9.99 -2.19
CA ALA A 157 6.06 -10.88 -2.70
C ALA A 157 6.26 -12.14 -1.83
N SER A 158 5.99 -12.03 -0.51
CA SER A 158 6.27 -13.06 0.49
C SER A 158 5.03 -13.72 1.09
N ILE A 159 3.84 -13.16 0.84
CA ILE A 159 2.61 -13.67 1.44
C ILE A 159 2.27 -15.08 0.93
N GLU A 160 2.24 -16.04 1.85
CA GLU A 160 1.90 -17.42 1.55
C GLU A 160 0.40 -17.69 1.57
N VAL A 161 -0.02 -18.75 0.88
CA VAL A 161 -1.40 -19.24 0.93
C VAL A 161 -1.58 -20.05 2.21
N PRO A 162 -2.42 -19.60 3.15
CA PRO A 162 -2.66 -20.33 4.39
C PRO A 162 -3.32 -21.70 4.14
N ASP A 163 -3.08 -22.66 5.02
CA ASP A 163 -3.55 -24.04 4.86
C ASP A 163 -5.09 -24.16 4.83
N ASP A 164 -5.79 -23.37 5.64
CA ASP A 164 -7.25 -23.32 5.64
C ASP A 164 -7.84 -22.83 4.31
N LEU A 165 -7.23 -21.78 3.69
CA LEU A 165 -7.63 -21.34 2.36
C LEU A 165 -7.24 -22.37 1.29
N ARG A 166 -6.07 -23.01 1.41
CA ARG A 166 -5.62 -24.05 0.47
C ARG A 166 -6.59 -25.23 0.46
N ALA A 167 -7.02 -25.68 1.65
CA ALA A 167 -7.99 -26.75 1.78
C ALA A 167 -9.35 -26.38 1.17
N ALA A 168 -9.83 -25.16 1.42
CA ALA A 168 -11.10 -24.68 0.87
C ALA A 168 -11.07 -24.55 -0.66
N LEU A 169 -9.95 -24.07 -1.24
CA LEU A 169 -9.76 -24.02 -2.69
C LEU A 169 -9.68 -25.40 -3.32
N ALA A 170 -9.01 -26.36 -2.65
CA ALA A 170 -8.93 -27.74 -3.14
C ALA A 170 -10.30 -28.45 -3.20
N ALA A 171 -11.23 -28.07 -2.34
CA ALA A 171 -12.61 -28.58 -2.32
C ALA A 171 -13.48 -28.00 -3.46
N GLU A 172 -13.07 -26.90 -4.10
CA GLU A 172 -13.83 -26.24 -5.20
C GLU A 172 -12.92 -26.00 -6.41
N PRO A 173 -12.88 -26.97 -7.37
CA PRO A 173 -11.95 -26.93 -8.50
C PRO A 173 -12.02 -25.68 -9.37
N LYS A 174 -13.22 -25.09 -9.53
CA LYS A 174 -13.39 -23.84 -10.30
C LYS A 174 -12.73 -22.66 -9.59
N ALA A 175 -12.87 -22.59 -8.28
CA ALA A 175 -12.23 -21.55 -7.48
C ALA A 175 -10.70 -21.69 -7.47
N LEU A 176 -10.20 -22.93 -7.37
CA LEU A 176 -8.76 -23.21 -7.44
C LEU A 176 -8.17 -22.75 -8.78
N ALA A 177 -8.77 -23.17 -9.90
CA ALA A 177 -8.32 -22.76 -11.24
C ALA A 177 -8.33 -21.23 -11.40
N MET A 178 -9.35 -20.55 -10.90
CA MET A 178 -9.42 -19.09 -10.93
C MET A 178 -8.38 -18.44 -10.04
N PHE A 179 -8.11 -18.99 -8.85
CA PHE A 179 -7.09 -18.50 -7.92
C PHE A 179 -5.67 -18.57 -8.50
N GLU A 180 -5.35 -19.64 -9.22
CA GLU A 180 -4.05 -19.83 -9.90
C GLU A 180 -3.83 -18.79 -11.01
N ASN A 181 -4.90 -18.35 -11.67
CA ASN A 181 -4.88 -17.36 -12.75
C ASN A 181 -5.07 -15.92 -12.27
N LEU A 182 -5.07 -15.67 -10.94
CA LEU A 182 -5.17 -14.32 -10.40
C LEU A 182 -3.93 -13.48 -10.68
N SER A 183 -4.15 -12.21 -11.01
CA SER A 183 -3.09 -11.22 -10.96
C SER A 183 -2.49 -11.14 -9.54
N ARG A 184 -1.21 -10.78 -9.46
CA ARG A 184 -0.54 -10.59 -8.15
C ARG A 184 -1.36 -9.69 -7.21
N GLN A 185 -1.98 -8.65 -7.74
CA GLN A 185 -2.82 -7.73 -6.99
C GLN A 185 -4.05 -8.42 -6.38
N ASN A 186 -4.80 -9.17 -7.18
CA ASN A 186 -5.99 -9.87 -6.72
C ASN A 186 -5.63 -10.96 -5.71
N ARG A 187 -4.58 -11.75 -5.99
CA ARG A 187 -4.06 -12.76 -5.08
C ARG A 187 -3.69 -12.16 -3.73
N TYR A 188 -2.90 -11.09 -3.73
CA TYR A 188 -2.52 -10.38 -2.52
C TYR A 188 -3.72 -9.82 -1.76
N ALA A 189 -4.69 -9.23 -2.46
CA ALA A 189 -5.87 -8.65 -1.83
C ALA A 189 -6.73 -9.69 -1.07
N ILE A 190 -6.82 -10.92 -1.58
CA ILE A 190 -7.50 -12.04 -0.92
C ILE A 190 -6.70 -12.46 0.33
N LEU A 191 -5.42 -12.77 0.14
CA LEU A 191 -4.54 -13.26 1.21
C LEU A 191 -4.42 -12.27 2.36
N TYR A 192 -4.24 -11.00 2.05
CA TYR A 192 -4.20 -9.93 3.05
C TYR A 192 -5.49 -9.83 3.86
N ARG A 193 -6.65 -9.83 3.20
CA ARG A 193 -7.95 -9.74 3.90
C ARG A 193 -8.21 -10.94 4.79
N ILE A 194 -7.79 -12.14 4.39
CA ILE A 194 -7.89 -13.34 5.21
C ILE A 194 -6.92 -13.24 6.40
N GLY A 195 -5.65 -12.89 6.14
CA GLY A 195 -4.59 -12.79 7.16
C GLY A 195 -4.87 -11.73 8.24
N THR A 196 -5.55 -10.64 7.89
CA THR A 196 -5.89 -9.57 8.83
C THR A 196 -7.16 -9.83 9.65
N ALA A 197 -7.86 -10.94 9.45
CA ALA A 197 -9.02 -11.30 10.24
C ALA A 197 -8.59 -11.69 11.66
N LYS A 198 -8.99 -10.90 12.67
CA LYS A 198 -8.63 -11.14 14.08
C LYS A 198 -9.48 -12.24 14.75
N ARG A 199 -10.69 -12.50 14.25
CA ARG A 199 -11.62 -13.52 14.81
C ARG A 199 -11.70 -14.69 13.85
N ALA A 200 -11.69 -15.91 14.37
CA ALA A 200 -11.78 -17.14 13.58
C ALA A 200 -13.02 -17.16 12.68
N GLU A 201 -14.18 -16.82 13.21
CA GLU A 201 -15.45 -16.74 12.46
C GLU A 201 -15.39 -15.75 11.29
N THR A 202 -14.71 -14.60 11.48
CA THR A 202 -14.54 -13.62 10.41
C THR A 202 -13.60 -14.15 9.33
N ARG A 203 -12.56 -14.88 9.73
CA ARG A 203 -11.60 -15.50 8.83
C ARG A 203 -12.28 -16.57 7.98
N GLU A 204 -12.99 -17.49 8.60
CA GLU A 204 -13.73 -18.55 7.93
C GLU A 204 -14.76 -18.00 6.93
N ARG A 205 -15.58 -17.03 7.37
CA ARG A 205 -16.53 -16.36 6.47
C ARG A 205 -15.85 -15.71 5.27
N ARG A 206 -14.69 -15.07 5.45
CA ARG A 206 -13.93 -14.47 4.33
C ARG A 206 -13.42 -15.53 3.37
N ILE A 207 -12.91 -16.66 3.87
CA ILE A 207 -12.47 -17.77 3.05
C ILE A 207 -13.62 -18.27 2.18
N MET A 208 -14.78 -18.57 2.77
CA MET A 208 -15.96 -18.99 2.02
C MET A 208 -16.37 -17.98 0.96
N GLN A 209 -16.50 -16.70 1.32
CA GLN A 209 -16.86 -15.62 0.39
C GLN A 209 -15.90 -15.52 -0.80
N PHE A 210 -14.59 -15.65 -0.57
CA PHE A 210 -13.61 -15.59 -1.66
C PHE A 210 -13.63 -16.84 -2.53
N VAL A 211 -13.80 -18.03 -1.96
CA VAL A 211 -13.95 -19.27 -2.73
C VAL A 211 -15.20 -19.21 -3.61
N GLU A 212 -16.35 -18.78 -3.09
CA GLU A 212 -17.57 -18.59 -3.87
C GLU A 212 -17.41 -17.54 -4.98
N MET A 213 -16.78 -16.39 -4.67
CA MET A 213 -16.49 -15.34 -5.66
C MET A 213 -15.65 -15.91 -6.81
N LEU A 214 -14.57 -16.63 -6.49
CA LEU A 214 -13.68 -17.24 -7.48
C LEU A 214 -14.36 -18.33 -8.28
N ALA A 215 -15.22 -19.16 -7.69
CA ALA A 215 -15.99 -20.17 -8.37
C ALA A 215 -16.94 -19.59 -9.42
N ARG A 216 -17.42 -18.34 -9.21
CA ARG A 216 -18.18 -17.58 -10.21
C ARG A 216 -17.32 -16.87 -11.26
N GLY A 217 -15.99 -17.00 -11.20
CA GLY A 217 -15.05 -16.31 -12.10
C GLY A 217 -14.91 -14.80 -11.85
N GLU A 218 -15.27 -14.35 -10.65
CA GLU A 218 -15.21 -12.95 -10.26
C GLU A 218 -13.89 -12.61 -9.56
N THR A 219 -13.47 -11.34 -9.62
CA THR A 219 -12.24 -10.82 -8.99
C THR A 219 -12.51 -9.53 -8.24
N ILE A 220 -11.67 -9.22 -7.23
CA ILE A 220 -11.79 -7.98 -6.44
C ILE A 220 -11.51 -6.75 -7.30
N TYR A 221 -10.50 -6.82 -8.15
CA TYR A 221 -10.09 -5.77 -9.07
C TYR A 221 -10.15 -6.27 -10.51
N PRO A 222 -10.48 -5.41 -11.49
CA PRO A 222 -10.44 -5.79 -12.89
C PRO A 222 -9.06 -6.36 -13.26
N GLN A 223 -9.05 -7.49 -13.97
CA GLN A 223 -7.84 -8.06 -14.58
C GLN A 223 -8.13 -8.53 -15.99
N LYS A 224 -7.09 -8.57 -16.83
CA LYS A 224 -7.21 -9.19 -18.14
C LYS A 224 -7.43 -10.70 -17.93
N ARG A 225 -8.41 -11.27 -18.63
CA ARG A 225 -8.54 -12.74 -18.71
C ARG A 225 -7.31 -13.28 -19.46
N THR A 226 -6.59 -14.15 -18.81
CA THR A 226 -5.53 -14.94 -19.46
C THR A 226 -6.17 -16.09 -20.20
#